data_9118524059da75849903063e3aac626a
#
_entry.id   9118524059da75849903063e3aac626a
#
_cell.length_a   1.000
_cell.length_b   1.000
_cell.length_c   1.000
_cell.angle_alpha   90.00
_cell.angle_beta   90.00
_cell.angle_gamma   90.00
#
_symmetry.space_group_name_H-M   'P 1'
#
loop_
_entity.id
_entity.type
_entity.pdbx_description
1 polymer ?
#
loop_
_entity_poly.entity_id
_entity_poly.type
_entity_poly.pdbx_seq_one_letter_code
_entity_poly.pdbx_strand_id
1 'polypeptide(L)'
;MKKFELEIRHPQHLSEQDAEALGLFERTEILSQFDAINWRRQLVSQLEMNGAITSFTVTDADTQQCLRLSLNAYSASDQLAFKLESDIEIVTPQKNLFGLITLKHKDYVAFKQLSLDQAKAYLNHFLNGQLDTLKDNYKSIREKQKQA
;
A
#
# COMPACT_ATOMS: atom_id res chain seq x y z
N MET A 1 20.46 -12.07 3.79
CA MET A 1 19.26 -11.49 4.38
C MET A 1 18.55 -10.57 3.38
N LYS A 2 17.24 -10.64 3.35
CA LYS A 2 16.46 -9.85 2.41
C LYS A 2 16.47 -8.37 2.78
N LYS A 3 16.68 -7.50 1.80
CA LYS A 3 16.73 -6.06 1.98
C LYS A 3 15.62 -5.38 1.22
N PHE A 4 15.17 -4.25 1.76
CA PHE A 4 14.11 -3.44 1.18
C PHE A 4 14.55 -2.00 1.08
N GLU A 5 14.23 -1.37 -0.04
CA GLU A 5 14.40 0.07 -0.19
C GLU A 5 13.20 0.77 0.45
N LEU A 6 13.47 1.85 1.17
CA LEU A 6 12.44 2.63 1.84
C LEU A 6 12.45 4.06 1.34
N GLU A 7 11.28 4.55 0.98
CA GLU A 7 11.07 5.94 0.61
C GLU A 7 9.88 6.50 1.39
N ILE A 8 10.07 7.65 2.03
CA ILE A 8 9.02 8.32 2.80
C ILE A 8 8.77 9.69 2.20
N ARG A 9 7.49 9.99 1.93
CA ARG A 9 7.03 11.30 1.50
C ARG A 9 6.19 11.92 2.61
N HIS A 10 6.55 13.13 3.00
CA HIS A 10 5.83 13.91 4.01
C HIS A 10 4.99 15.01 3.35
N PRO A 11 3.98 15.58 4.06
CA PRO A 11 3.12 16.61 3.47
C PRO A 11 3.87 17.86 2.99
N GLN A 12 5.02 18.19 3.59
CA GLN A 12 5.83 19.32 3.17
C GLN A 12 6.57 19.09 1.84
N HIS A 13 6.60 17.86 1.34
CA HIS A 13 7.21 17.53 0.06
C HIS A 13 6.23 17.87 -1.07
N LEU A 14 6.58 18.84 -1.91
CA LEU A 14 5.68 19.36 -2.94
C LEU A 14 5.57 18.45 -4.16
N SER A 15 6.51 17.52 -4.35
CA SER A 15 6.49 16.58 -5.47
C SER A 15 7.05 15.23 -5.03
N GLU A 16 6.83 14.22 -5.86
CA GLU A 16 7.40 12.88 -5.59
C GLU A 16 8.93 12.89 -5.58
N GLN A 17 9.54 13.84 -6.29
CA GLN A 17 11.00 13.97 -6.32
C GLN A 17 11.57 14.44 -4.99
N ASP A 18 10.74 15.08 -4.16
CA ASP A 18 11.15 15.56 -2.85
C ASP A 18 11.05 14.45 -1.77
N ALA A 19 10.50 13.29 -2.09
CA ALA A 19 10.41 12.19 -1.16
C ALA A 19 11.81 11.69 -0.73
N GLU A 20 11.93 11.35 0.54
CA GLU A 20 13.21 10.90 1.10
C GLU A 20 13.45 9.42 0.81
N ALA A 21 14.51 9.13 0.06
CA ALA A 21 15.01 7.78 -0.13
C ALA A 21 15.99 7.47 1.03
N LEU A 22 15.58 6.58 1.94
CA LEU A 22 16.32 6.33 3.17
C LEU A 22 17.35 5.20 3.05
N GLY A 23 17.36 4.47 1.94
CA GLY A 23 18.33 3.41 1.69
C GLY A 23 17.78 2.00 1.88
N LEU A 24 18.67 1.05 2.15
CA LEU A 24 18.32 -0.35 2.29
C LEU A 24 18.20 -0.74 3.75
N PHE A 25 17.11 -1.45 4.08
CA PHE A 25 16.82 -1.87 5.45
C PHE A 25 16.37 -3.33 5.48
N GLU A 26 16.58 -3.97 6.62
CA GLU A 26 16.00 -5.27 6.91
C GLU A 26 14.54 -5.11 7.34
N ARG A 27 13.80 -6.22 7.32
CA ARG A 27 12.38 -6.24 7.68
C ARG A 27 12.07 -5.56 9.01
N THR A 28 12.82 -5.89 10.05
CA THR A 28 12.58 -5.33 11.39
C THR A 28 12.83 -3.84 11.43
N GLU A 29 13.78 -3.36 10.66
CA GLU A 29 14.07 -1.93 10.55
C GLU A 29 12.95 -1.18 9.83
N ILE A 30 12.40 -1.78 8.77
CA ILE A 30 11.25 -1.20 8.05
C ILE A 30 10.06 -1.05 9.00
N LEU A 31 9.75 -2.09 9.78
CA LEU A 31 8.65 -2.03 10.75
C LEU A 31 8.89 -0.98 11.83
N SER A 32 10.13 -0.85 12.30
CA SER A 32 10.50 0.18 13.26
C SER A 32 10.33 1.59 12.69
N GLN A 33 10.70 1.79 11.44
CA GLN A 33 10.51 3.08 10.75
C GLN A 33 9.03 3.43 10.61
N PHE A 34 8.20 2.44 10.27
CA PHE A 34 6.76 2.62 10.18
C PHE A 34 6.17 3.03 11.54
N ASP A 35 6.56 2.35 12.60
CA ASP A 35 6.07 2.64 13.95
C ASP A 35 6.57 3.99 14.49
N ALA A 36 7.71 4.46 14.01
CA ALA A 36 8.29 5.74 14.45
C ALA A 36 7.57 6.95 13.89
N ILE A 37 6.77 6.78 12.83
CA ILE A 37 6.03 7.89 12.23
C ILE A 37 4.81 8.23 13.10
N ASN A 38 4.64 9.49 13.44
CA ASN A 38 3.42 9.97 14.08
C ASN A 38 2.36 10.23 13.00
N TRP A 39 1.60 9.19 12.67
CA TRP A 39 0.63 9.22 11.59
C TRP A 39 -0.48 10.25 11.81
N ARG A 40 -0.93 10.43 13.05
CA ARG A 40 -1.96 11.44 13.36
C ARG A 40 -1.48 12.85 13.05
N ARG A 41 -0.24 13.14 13.39
CA ARG A 41 0.37 14.45 13.09
C ARG A 41 0.53 14.63 11.60
N GLN A 42 0.91 13.57 10.89
CA GLN A 42 1.04 13.61 9.42
C GLN A 42 -0.32 13.85 8.77
N LEU A 43 -1.39 13.23 9.28
CA LEU A 43 -2.73 13.45 8.75
C LEU A 43 -3.18 14.90 8.93
N VAL A 44 -2.98 15.47 10.11
CA VAL A 44 -3.32 16.87 10.38
C VAL A 44 -2.56 17.79 9.40
N SER A 45 -1.25 17.57 9.23
CA SER A 45 -0.45 18.34 8.28
C SER A 45 -0.95 18.19 6.86
N GLN A 46 -1.32 16.97 6.45
CA GLN A 46 -1.84 16.70 5.12
C GLN A 46 -3.16 17.42 4.86
N LEU A 47 -4.05 17.48 5.85
CA LEU A 47 -5.33 18.18 5.74
C LEU A 47 -5.15 19.70 5.69
N GLU A 48 -4.15 20.23 6.38
CA GLU A 48 -3.82 21.66 6.34
C GLU A 48 -3.16 22.09 5.03
N MET A 49 -2.41 21.18 4.41
CA MET A 49 -1.68 21.42 3.18
C MET A 49 -2.41 20.78 2.00
N ASN A 50 -3.33 21.50 1.41
CA ASN A 50 -4.18 20.99 0.33
C ASN A 50 -3.37 20.36 -0.80
N GLY A 51 -3.69 19.10 -1.12
CA GLY A 51 -3.00 18.33 -2.15
C GLY A 51 -1.74 17.61 -1.69
N ALA A 52 -1.34 17.79 -0.43
CA ALA A 52 -0.18 17.10 0.12
C ALA A 52 -0.50 15.63 0.41
N ILE A 53 0.52 14.78 0.34
CA ILE A 53 0.39 13.33 0.53
C ILE A 53 1.49 12.85 1.47
N THR A 54 1.10 11.99 2.42
CA THR A 54 2.06 11.25 3.24
C THR A 54 2.07 9.80 2.75
N SER A 55 3.23 9.29 2.36
CA SER A 55 3.35 7.94 1.87
C SER A 55 4.59 7.23 2.41
N PHE A 56 4.49 5.91 2.51
CA PHE A 56 5.54 5.00 2.98
C PHE A 56 5.67 3.91 1.93
N THR A 57 6.74 3.95 1.14
CA THR A 57 6.93 3.06 0.01
C THR A 57 8.10 2.12 0.28
N VAL A 58 7.84 0.83 0.15
CA VAL A 58 8.82 -0.22 0.36
C VAL A 58 8.98 -1.02 -0.92
N THR A 59 10.23 -1.19 -1.37
CA THR A 59 10.55 -1.98 -2.55
C THR A 59 11.47 -3.13 -2.17
N ASP A 60 11.08 -4.35 -2.55
CA ASP A 60 11.91 -5.53 -2.37
C ASP A 60 13.11 -5.40 -3.31
N ALA A 61 14.32 -5.37 -2.76
CA ALA A 61 15.53 -5.16 -3.56
C ALA A 61 15.80 -6.31 -4.54
N ASP A 62 15.32 -7.52 -4.22
CA ASP A 62 15.55 -8.70 -5.07
C ASP A 62 14.54 -8.78 -6.22
N THR A 63 13.26 -8.57 -5.94
CA THR A 63 12.19 -8.75 -6.93
C THR A 63 11.77 -7.46 -7.59
N GLN A 64 12.13 -6.31 -7.01
CA GLN A 64 11.69 -4.97 -7.42
C GLN A 64 10.19 -4.74 -7.24
N GLN A 65 9.50 -5.64 -6.54
CA GLN A 65 8.10 -5.44 -6.19
C GLN A 65 7.97 -4.35 -5.13
N CYS A 66 6.94 -3.55 -5.25
CA CYS A 66 6.75 -2.34 -4.46
C CYS A 66 5.39 -2.33 -3.77
N LEU A 67 5.37 -1.84 -2.55
CA LEU A 67 4.14 -1.61 -1.79
C LEU A 67 4.18 -0.21 -1.22
N ARG A 68 3.11 0.56 -1.43
CA ARG A 68 2.98 1.92 -0.93
C ARG A 68 1.77 2.04 -0.01
N LEU A 69 2.02 2.55 1.18
CA LEU A 69 0.96 2.93 2.12
C LEU A 69 0.91 4.46 2.18
N SER A 70 -0.27 5.02 2.00
CA SER A 70 -0.47 6.46 2.09
C SER A 70 -1.68 6.77 2.95
N LEU A 71 -1.67 7.93 3.61
CA LEU A 71 -2.83 8.39 4.38
C LEU A 71 -3.96 8.77 3.43
N ASN A 72 -5.15 8.28 3.76
CA ASN A 72 -6.34 8.58 2.98
C ASN A 72 -6.75 10.04 3.20
N ALA A 73 -6.81 10.81 2.11
CA ALA A 73 -7.13 12.23 2.15
C ALA A 73 -8.56 12.53 2.63
N TYR A 74 -9.43 11.53 2.61
CA TYR A 74 -10.82 11.68 3.03
C TYR A 74 -11.07 11.26 4.48
N SER A 75 -10.01 10.88 5.21
CA SER A 75 -10.13 10.51 6.61
C SER A 75 -10.41 11.73 7.48
N ALA A 76 -11.23 11.56 8.51
CA ALA A 76 -11.37 12.56 9.56
C ALA A 76 -10.08 12.61 10.38
N SER A 77 -9.77 13.79 10.94
CA SER A 77 -8.51 14.00 11.68
C SER A 77 -8.36 13.11 12.93
N ASP A 78 -9.46 12.58 13.44
CA ASP A 78 -9.46 11.67 14.60
C ASP A 78 -9.39 10.19 14.21
N GLN A 79 -9.49 9.88 12.91
CA GLN A 79 -9.46 8.52 12.40
C GLN A 79 -8.37 8.36 11.34
N LEU A 80 -7.46 7.42 11.58
CA LEU A 80 -6.45 7.08 10.60
C LEU A 80 -7.00 6.03 9.63
N ALA A 81 -6.94 6.35 8.36
CA ALA A 81 -7.24 5.39 7.30
C ALA A 81 -6.13 5.44 6.27
N PHE A 82 -5.75 4.28 5.75
CA PHE A 82 -4.66 4.11 4.81
C PHE A 82 -5.17 3.56 3.50
N LYS A 83 -4.52 3.99 2.43
CA LYS A 83 -4.66 3.40 1.10
C LYS A 83 -3.40 2.59 0.83
N LEU A 84 -3.58 1.37 0.34
CA LEU A 84 -2.46 0.52 -0.07
C LEU A 84 -2.48 0.38 -1.58
N GLU A 85 -1.33 0.62 -2.20
CA GLU A 85 -1.12 0.40 -3.63
C GLU A 85 0.10 -0.49 -3.81
N SER A 86 0.10 -1.33 -4.83
CA SER A 86 1.23 -2.22 -5.11
C SER A 86 1.31 -2.55 -6.59
N ASP A 87 2.43 -3.13 -6.98
CA ASP A 87 2.62 -3.76 -8.29
C ASP A 87 2.56 -5.29 -8.20
N ILE A 88 1.96 -5.81 -7.12
CA ILE A 88 1.69 -7.25 -6.99
C ILE A 88 0.55 -7.62 -7.91
N GLU A 89 0.87 -8.35 -8.96
CA GLU A 89 -0.04 -8.66 -10.05
C GLU A 89 -0.99 -9.81 -9.71
N ILE A 90 -2.26 -9.62 -10.06
CA ILE A 90 -3.28 -10.66 -10.01
C ILE A 90 -3.84 -10.80 -11.42
N VAL A 91 -3.88 -12.03 -11.91
CA VAL A 91 -4.47 -12.35 -13.19
C VAL A 91 -5.75 -13.14 -12.94
N THR A 92 -6.88 -12.59 -13.38
CA THR A 92 -8.17 -13.25 -13.24
C THR A 92 -8.76 -13.52 -14.61
N PRO A 93 -9.35 -14.71 -14.85
CA PRO A 93 -10.03 -14.98 -16.11
C PRO A 93 -11.35 -14.21 -16.16
N GLN A 94 -11.62 -13.60 -17.32
CA GLN A 94 -12.90 -12.96 -17.60
C GLN A 94 -13.49 -13.59 -18.86
N LYS A 95 -14.76 -13.98 -18.79
CA LYS A 95 -15.47 -14.50 -19.95
C LYS A 95 -16.12 -13.37 -20.73
N ASN A 96 -16.10 -13.48 -22.06
CA ASN A 96 -16.83 -12.52 -22.91
C ASN A 96 -18.35 -12.73 -22.77
N LEU A 97 -19.14 -11.90 -23.47
CA LEU A 97 -20.60 -11.90 -23.38
C LEU A 97 -21.23 -13.26 -23.69
N PHE A 98 -20.58 -14.09 -24.51
CA PHE A 98 -21.10 -15.38 -24.93
C PHE A 98 -20.44 -16.55 -24.19
N GLY A 99 -19.50 -16.29 -23.31
CA GLY A 99 -18.77 -17.34 -22.59
C GLY A 99 -17.85 -18.16 -23.48
N LEU A 100 -17.65 -17.75 -24.73
CA LEU A 100 -16.85 -18.49 -25.72
C LEU A 100 -15.35 -18.23 -25.61
N ILE A 101 -14.98 -17.05 -25.13
CA ILE A 101 -13.58 -16.64 -25.02
C ILE A 101 -13.34 -16.21 -23.57
N THR A 102 -12.29 -16.78 -22.97
CA THR A 102 -11.84 -16.36 -21.64
C THR A 102 -10.67 -15.40 -21.81
N LEU A 103 -10.86 -14.15 -21.39
CA LEU A 103 -9.82 -13.14 -21.39
C LEU A 103 -9.20 -13.05 -20.00
N LYS A 104 -7.89 -12.86 -19.97
CA LYS A 104 -7.18 -12.64 -18.71
C LYS A 104 -7.14 -11.15 -18.43
N HIS A 105 -7.61 -10.76 -17.26
CA HIS A 105 -7.56 -9.39 -16.79
C HIS A 105 -6.46 -9.24 -15.75
N LYS A 106 -5.56 -8.28 -15.98
CA LYS A 106 -4.51 -7.95 -15.01
C LYS A 106 -5.03 -6.91 -14.03
N ASP A 107 -4.76 -7.15 -12.77
CA ASP A 107 -5.05 -6.22 -11.70
C ASP A 107 -3.90 -6.25 -10.70
N TYR A 108 -3.88 -5.29 -9.79
CA TYR A 108 -2.83 -5.19 -8.78
C TYR A 108 -3.47 -5.15 -7.41
N VAL A 109 -2.80 -5.77 -6.42
CA VAL A 109 -3.28 -5.72 -5.04
C VAL A 109 -3.33 -4.27 -4.58
N ALA A 110 -4.51 -3.82 -4.17
CA ALA A 110 -4.76 -2.48 -3.68
C ALA A 110 -5.93 -2.49 -2.71
N PHE A 111 -5.85 -1.67 -1.68
CA PHE A 111 -6.93 -1.50 -0.70
C PHE A 111 -7.20 -0.03 -0.51
N LYS A 112 -8.47 0.37 -0.55
CA LYS A 112 -8.85 1.79 -0.51
C LYS A 112 -8.91 2.35 0.89
N GLN A 113 -9.19 1.53 1.89
CA GLN A 113 -9.36 2.00 3.26
C GLN A 113 -8.96 0.90 4.25
N LEU A 114 -7.88 1.16 4.97
CA LEU A 114 -7.35 0.26 5.98
C LEU A 114 -7.16 1.02 7.28
N SER A 115 -7.39 0.34 8.42
CA SER A 115 -6.98 0.88 9.71
C SER A 115 -5.46 0.84 9.84
N LEU A 116 -4.93 1.51 10.85
CA LEU A 116 -3.48 1.47 11.14
C LEU A 116 -3.01 0.02 11.37
N ASP A 117 -3.76 -0.76 12.13
CA ASP A 117 -3.42 -2.16 12.42
C ASP A 117 -3.44 -3.02 11.15
N GLN A 118 -4.44 -2.83 10.29
CA GLN A 118 -4.52 -3.53 9.01
C GLN A 118 -3.37 -3.13 8.08
N ALA A 119 -3.05 -1.85 8.01
CA ALA A 119 -1.94 -1.36 7.19
C ALA A 119 -0.63 -1.99 7.63
N LYS A 120 -0.38 -2.03 8.93
CA LYS A 120 0.83 -2.66 9.48
C LYS A 120 0.86 -4.16 9.23
N ALA A 121 -0.29 -4.84 9.36
CA ALA A 121 -0.38 -6.28 9.10
C ALA A 121 -0.05 -6.60 7.64
N TYR A 122 -0.59 -5.83 6.70
CA TYR A 122 -0.31 -6.05 5.27
C TYR A 122 1.14 -5.71 4.92
N LEU A 123 1.70 -4.67 5.53
CA LEU A 123 3.12 -4.37 5.39
C LEU A 123 3.96 -5.56 5.85
N ASN A 124 3.63 -6.13 7.01
CA ASN A 124 4.34 -7.28 7.55
C ASN A 124 4.26 -8.49 6.63
N HIS A 125 3.08 -8.77 6.05
CA HIS A 125 2.93 -9.84 5.06
C HIS A 125 3.84 -9.62 3.85
N PHE A 126 3.89 -8.41 3.34
CA PHE A 126 4.77 -8.07 2.22
C PHE A 126 6.25 -8.30 2.58
N LEU A 127 6.67 -7.85 3.74
CA LEU A 127 8.06 -7.99 4.19
C LEU A 127 8.45 -9.46 4.42
N ASN A 128 7.50 -10.31 4.78
CA ASN A 128 7.71 -11.75 4.98
C ASN A 128 7.60 -12.55 3.69
N GLY A 129 7.36 -11.92 2.55
CA GLY A 129 7.17 -12.60 1.29
C GLY A 129 5.85 -13.33 1.17
N GLN A 130 4.88 -13.03 2.05
CA GLN A 130 3.56 -13.67 2.08
C GLN A 130 2.61 -12.99 1.08
N LEU A 131 3.03 -12.95 -0.18
CA LEU A 131 2.27 -12.26 -1.23
C LEU A 131 0.94 -12.94 -1.53
N ASP A 132 0.87 -14.25 -1.39
CA ASP A 132 -0.36 -14.99 -1.61
C ASP A 132 -1.44 -14.61 -0.61
N THR A 133 -1.06 -14.31 0.64
CA THR A 133 -2.00 -13.82 1.66
C THR A 133 -2.61 -12.49 1.23
N LEU A 134 -1.79 -11.58 0.71
CA LEU A 134 -2.26 -10.30 0.19
C LEU A 134 -3.20 -10.47 -1.00
N LYS A 135 -2.84 -11.34 -1.92
CA LYS A 135 -3.66 -11.65 -3.10
C LYS A 135 -5.02 -12.24 -2.70
N ASP A 136 -5.02 -13.18 -1.77
CA ASP A 136 -6.25 -13.83 -1.31
C ASP A 136 -7.18 -12.85 -0.60
N ASN A 137 -6.64 -11.99 0.24
CA ASN A 137 -7.41 -10.96 0.93
C ASN A 137 -8.02 -9.97 -0.07
N TYR A 138 -7.26 -9.57 -1.06
CA TYR A 138 -7.74 -8.67 -2.11
C TYR A 138 -8.88 -9.29 -2.92
N LYS A 139 -8.72 -10.54 -3.33
CA LYS A 139 -9.75 -11.28 -4.08
C LYS A 139 -11.03 -11.42 -3.27
N SER A 140 -10.91 -11.73 -1.98
CA SER A 140 -12.05 -11.87 -1.09
C SER A 140 -12.86 -10.57 -0.98
N ILE A 141 -12.18 -9.45 -0.84
CA ILE A 141 -12.84 -8.13 -0.77
C ILE A 141 -13.55 -7.81 -2.09
N ARG A 142 -12.92 -8.09 -3.23
CA ARG A 142 -13.52 -7.85 -4.54
C ARG A 142 -14.78 -8.68 -4.74
N GLU A 143 -14.78 -9.93 -4.34
CA GLU A 143 -15.95 -10.81 -4.44
C GLU A 143 -17.10 -10.28 -3.60
N LYS A 144 -16.83 -9.82 -2.38
CA LYS A 144 -17.85 -9.22 -1.52
C LYS A 144 -18.46 -7.96 -2.15
N GLN A 145 -17.64 -7.15 -2.80
CA GLN A 145 -18.12 -5.95 -3.48
C GLN A 145 -19.03 -6.27 -4.67
N LYS A 146 -18.75 -7.36 -5.38
CA LYS A 146 -19.57 -7.79 -6.51
C LYS A 146 -20.94 -8.34 -6.08
N GLN A 147 -21.03 -8.85 -4.85
CA GLN A 147 -22.27 -9.43 -4.31
C GLN A 147 -23.14 -8.40 -3.61
N ALA A 148 -22.64 -7.21 -3.38
CA ALA A 148 -23.36 -6.14 -2.69
C ALA A 148 -24.29 -5.36 -3.63
#